data_b41b3cd995835561c742240a731d7d40
#
_entry.id   b41b3cd995835561c742240a731d7d40
#
_cell.length_a   1.000
_cell.length_b   1.000
_cell.length_c   1.000
_cell.angle_alpha   90.00
_cell.angle_beta   90.00
_cell.angle_gamma   90.00
#
_symmetry.space_group_name_H-M   'P 1'
#
loop_
_entity.id
_entity.type
_entity.pdbx_description
1 polymer ?
#
loop_
_entity_poly.entity_id
_entity_poly.type
_entity_poly.pdbx_seq_one_letter_code
_entity_poly.pdbx_strand_id
1 'polypeptide(L)'
;MDSPETPGTARHRWRTGYASGAFDQLHVGHLRYLRAAAAQCERLVVGIPSDAVVARAKGRVPLTPQAERLELVAAFDCVAEALPVAVSMEDPDLFAGFIAGLGIDAVFIGADWEDTPRWSRLRPRLEALGIGVIFLPRTEGISSSLLRARSGGAVEVPP
;
A
#
# COMPACT_ATOMS: atom_id res chain seq x y z
N MET A 1 16.46 44.17 -11.99
CA MET A 1 16.85 43.27 -10.89
C MET A 1 15.86 42.14 -10.89
N ASP A 2 16.24 41.04 -11.56
CA ASP A 2 15.41 39.84 -11.58
C ASP A 2 15.61 39.10 -10.25
N SER A 3 14.53 39.01 -9.49
CA SER A 3 14.48 38.12 -8.33
C SER A 3 14.51 36.69 -8.83
N PRO A 4 15.31 35.77 -8.25
CA PRO A 4 15.27 34.38 -8.63
C PRO A 4 13.91 33.79 -8.28
N GLU A 5 13.21 33.31 -9.30
CA GLU A 5 11.99 32.52 -9.12
C GLU A 5 12.37 31.31 -8.26
N THR A 6 11.80 31.24 -7.07
CA THR A 6 11.83 30.03 -6.23
C THR A 6 11.21 28.90 -7.05
N PRO A 7 11.87 27.75 -7.25
CA PRO A 7 11.27 26.65 -7.95
C PRO A 7 9.99 26.27 -7.24
N GLY A 8 8.87 26.43 -7.97
CA GLY A 8 7.55 26.14 -7.47
C GLY A 8 7.53 24.71 -6.92
N THR A 9 7.19 24.56 -5.65
CA THR A 9 6.87 23.28 -5.04
C THR A 9 5.83 22.62 -5.94
N ALA A 10 6.20 21.52 -6.59
CA ALA A 10 5.28 20.76 -7.40
C ALA A 10 4.05 20.41 -6.51
N ARG A 11 2.90 21.01 -6.84
CA ARG A 11 1.67 20.74 -6.08
C ARG A 11 1.32 19.28 -6.27
N HIS A 12 1.33 18.52 -5.19
CA HIS A 12 0.85 17.15 -5.20
C HIS A 12 -0.59 17.11 -5.70
N ARG A 13 -0.93 16.10 -6.47
CA ARG A 13 -2.27 15.95 -7.04
C ARG A 13 -3.33 15.73 -5.98
N TRP A 14 -2.94 15.08 -4.87
CA TRP A 14 -3.82 14.69 -3.78
C TRP A 14 -3.30 15.21 -2.44
N ARG A 15 -4.19 15.58 -1.55
CA ARG A 15 -3.80 15.99 -0.21
C ARG A 15 -3.47 14.78 0.67
N THR A 16 -4.41 13.85 0.81
CA THR A 16 -4.22 12.64 1.62
C THR A 16 -4.40 11.39 0.77
N GLY A 17 -3.33 10.63 0.62
CA GLY A 17 -3.32 9.34 -0.06
C GLY A 17 -3.37 8.18 0.92
N TYR A 18 -3.88 7.06 0.46
CA TYR A 18 -3.91 5.81 1.20
C TYR A 18 -3.26 4.69 0.38
N ALA A 19 -2.41 3.92 1.01
CA ALA A 19 -1.86 2.69 0.46
C ALA A 19 -2.10 1.54 1.44
N SER A 20 -2.25 0.34 0.92
CA SER A 20 -2.45 -0.85 1.73
C SER A 20 -1.67 -2.03 1.16
N GLY A 21 -1.32 -2.95 2.03
CA GLY A 21 -0.67 -4.20 1.71
C GLY A 21 -0.47 -5.02 2.96
N ALA A 22 -0.21 -6.31 2.82
CA ALA A 22 0.13 -7.15 3.96
C ALA A 22 1.47 -6.74 4.58
N PHE A 23 2.41 -6.29 3.76
CA PHE A 23 3.77 -5.90 4.16
C PHE A 23 4.46 -6.98 5.00
N ASP A 24 4.19 -8.23 4.66
CA ASP A 24 4.86 -9.38 5.20
C ASP A 24 6.15 -9.64 4.40
N GLN A 25 7.25 -9.89 5.08
CA GLN A 25 8.57 -10.02 4.42
C GLN A 25 8.88 -8.79 3.55
N LEU A 26 9.09 -7.64 4.18
CA LEU A 26 9.39 -6.38 3.50
C LEU A 26 10.59 -6.51 2.56
N HIS A 27 10.46 -5.90 1.39
CA HIS A 27 11.51 -5.84 0.36
C HIS A 27 11.47 -4.49 -0.38
N VAL A 28 12.43 -4.27 -1.25
CA VAL A 28 12.56 -3.00 -1.97
C VAL A 28 11.33 -2.64 -2.83
N GLY A 29 10.58 -3.65 -3.29
CA GLY A 29 9.33 -3.43 -4.01
C GLY A 29 8.27 -2.72 -3.18
N HIS A 30 8.14 -3.05 -1.90
CA HIS A 30 7.26 -2.35 -0.96
C HIS A 30 7.69 -0.88 -0.76
N LEU A 31 8.98 -0.65 -0.58
CA LEU A 31 9.52 0.71 -0.45
C LEU A 31 9.24 1.56 -1.69
N ARG A 32 9.48 1.02 -2.87
CA ARG A 32 9.23 1.72 -4.14
C ARG A 32 7.76 2.01 -4.36
N TYR A 33 6.89 1.07 -4.02
CA TYR A 33 5.44 1.25 -4.04
C TYR A 33 5.00 2.41 -3.15
N LEU A 34 5.43 2.43 -1.90
CA LEU A 34 5.07 3.50 -0.95
C LEU A 34 5.66 4.86 -1.35
N ARG A 35 6.88 4.90 -1.87
CA ARG A 35 7.48 6.13 -2.40
C ARG A 35 6.74 6.65 -3.63
N ALA A 36 6.32 5.77 -4.53
CA ALA A 36 5.54 6.17 -5.71
C ALA A 36 4.17 6.73 -5.33
N ALA A 37 3.52 6.18 -4.30
CA ALA A 37 2.29 6.71 -3.74
C ALA A 37 2.52 8.07 -3.07
N ALA A 38 3.53 8.17 -2.21
CA ALA A 38 3.87 9.39 -1.49
C ALA A 38 4.23 10.56 -2.41
N ALA A 39 4.85 10.27 -3.55
CA ALA A 39 5.19 11.30 -4.56
C ALA A 39 3.96 11.98 -5.17
N GLN A 40 2.76 11.42 -5.01
CA GLN A 40 1.52 11.95 -5.60
C GLN A 40 0.59 12.63 -4.58
N CYS A 41 0.92 12.58 -3.30
CA CYS A 41 0.11 13.19 -2.24
C CYS A 41 0.98 13.94 -1.22
N GLU A 42 0.35 14.87 -0.51
CA GLU A 42 1.05 15.64 0.54
C GLU A 42 1.27 14.77 1.80
N ARG A 43 0.36 13.85 2.05
CA ARG A 43 0.38 12.97 3.23
C ARG A 43 -0.03 11.56 2.83
N LEU A 44 0.83 10.58 3.08
CA LEU A 44 0.54 9.17 2.83
C LEU A 44 0.18 8.45 4.13
N VAL A 45 -1.03 7.88 4.16
CA VAL A 45 -1.51 6.98 5.20
C VAL A 45 -1.41 5.54 4.70
N VAL A 46 -0.87 4.65 5.51
CA VAL A 46 -0.71 3.24 5.13
C VAL A 46 -1.49 2.35 6.08
N GLY A 47 -2.42 1.56 5.54
CA GLY A 47 -3.20 0.59 6.29
C GLY A 47 -2.52 -0.77 6.35
N ILE A 48 -2.38 -1.30 7.56
CA ILE A 48 -1.79 -2.62 7.83
C ILE A 48 -2.89 -3.58 8.28
N PRO A 49 -3.31 -4.53 7.44
CA PRO A 49 -4.38 -5.45 7.78
C PRO A 49 -3.98 -6.39 8.94
N SER A 50 -4.97 -6.74 9.75
CA SER A 50 -4.79 -7.72 10.83
C SER A 50 -4.35 -9.08 10.29
N ASP A 51 -3.74 -9.89 11.14
CA ASP A 51 -3.32 -11.24 10.77
C ASP A 51 -4.51 -12.08 10.31
N ALA A 52 -5.67 -11.92 10.93
CA ALA A 52 -6.90 -12.60 10.53
C ALA A 52 -7.41 -12.16 9.15
N VAL A 53 -7.33 -10.88 8.81
CA VAL A 53 -7.69 -10.36 7.48
C VAL A 53 -6.75 -10.92 6.42
N VAL A 54 -5.45 -10.92 6.68
CA VAL A 54 -4.46 -11.51 5.75
C VAL A 54 -4.66 -13.01 5.59
N ALA A 55 -4.88 -13.74 6.67
CA ALA A 55 -5.10 -15.19 6.63
C ALA A 55 -6.32 -15.56 5.80
N ARG A 56 -7.43 -14.82 5.92
CA ARG A 56 -8.63 -15.02 5.09
C ARG A 56 -8.37 -14.73 3.62
N ALA A 57 -7.63 -13.67 3.31
CA ALA A 57 -7.37 -13.26 1.93
C ALA A 57 -6.34 -14.15 1.22
N LYS A 58 -5.33 -14.64 1.94
CA LYS A 58 -4.18 -15.37 1.38
C LYS A 58 -4.14 -16.86 1.73
N GLY A 59 -5.03 -17.34 2.60
CA GLY A 59 -5.07 -18.72 3.06
C GLY A 59 -3.94 -19.12 4.02
N ARG A 60 -3.19 -18.13 4.57
CA ARG A 60 -2.08 -18.34 5.51
C ARG A 60 -1.88 -17.12 6.41
N VAL A 61 -1.44 -17.40 7.63
CA VAL A 61 -1.07 -16.37 8.59
C VAL A 61 0.23 -15.68 8.13
N PRO A 62 0.37 -14.36 8.27
CA PRO A 62 1.63 -13.67 8.03
C PRO A 62 2.76 -14.22 8.91
N LEU A 63 3.99 -14.20 8.40
CA LEU A 63 5.17 -14.56 9.19
C LEU A 63 5.48 -13.50 10.25
N THR A 64 5.24 -12.24 9.93
CA THR A 64 5.45 -11.11 10.83
C THR A 64 4.11 -10.66 11.41
N PRO A 65 3.94 -10.63 12.74
CA PRO A 65 2.71 -10.17 13.38
C PRO A 65 2.35 -8.73 12.99
N GLN A 66 1.06 -8.38 13.00
CA GLN A 66 0.57 -7.05 12.62
C GLN A 66 1.31 -5.92 13.32
N ALA A 67 1.55 -6.04 14.61
CA ALA A 67 2.24 -4.99 15.40
C ALA A 67 3.64 -4.68 14.86
N GLU A 68 4.40 -5.71 14.49
CA GLU A 68 5.73 -5.54 13.93
C GLU A 68 5.69 -5.02 12.49
N ARG A 69 4.75 -5.49 11.67
CA ARG A 69 4.53 -4.96 10.32
C ARG A 69 4.18 -3.48 10.34
N LEU A 70 3.34 -3.08 11.31
CA LEU A 70 2.96 -1.68 11.55
C LEU A 70 4.19 -0.83 11.90
N GLU A 71 5.00 -1.29 12.85
CA GLU A 71 6.20 -0.59 13.30
C GLU A 71 7.22 -0.41 12.16
N LEU A 72 7.46 -1.46 11.38
CA LEU A 72 8.38 -1.42 10.25
C LEU A 72 7.93 -0.44 9.16
N VAL A 73 6.65 -0.45 8.79
CA VAL A 73 6.11 0.45 7.78
C VAL A 73 6.07 1.90 8.27
N ALA A 74 5.74 2.12 9.53
CA ALA A 74 5.73 3.45 10.13
C ALA A 74 7.13 4.11 10.15
N ALA A 75 8.20 3.30 10.11
CA ALA A 75 9.57 3.79 10.07
C ALA A 75 10.03 4.29 8.70
N PHE A 76 9.28 4.07 7.63
CA PHE A 76 9.62 4.59 6.31
C PHE A 76 9.44 6.11 6.27
N ASP A 77 10.42 6.82 5.74
CA ASP A 77 10.44 8.27 5.63
C ASP A 77 9.27 8.87 4.81
N CYS A 78 8.76 8.10 3.85
CA CYS A 78 7.65 8.51 3.00
C CYS A 78 6.26 8.26 3.60
N VAL A 79 6.17 7.61 4.75
CA VAL A 79 4.91 7.27 5.44
C VAL A 79 4.63 8.30 6.53
N ALA A 80 3.52 9.03 6.38
CA ALA A 80 3.09 10.00 7.39
C ALA A 80 2.42 9.31 8.58
N GLU A 81 1.67 8.25 8.32
CA GLU A 81 0.96 7.49 9.35
C GLU A 81 0.76 6.05 8.88
N ALA A 82 1.04 5.08 9.73
CA ALA A 82 0.63 3.70 9.55
C ALA A 82 -0.43 3.35 10.58
N LEU A 83 -1.51 2.68 10.17
CA LEU A 83 -2.61 2.33 11.06
C LEU A 83 -3.07 0.88 10.89
N PRO A 84 -3.54 0.24 11.97
CA PRO A 84 -4.06 -1.12 11.90
C PRO A 84 -5.44 -1.12 11.23
N VAL A 85 -5.69 -2.12 10.39
CA VAL A 85 -6.95 -2.27 9.65
C VAL A 85 -7.55 -3.64 9.94
N ALA A 86 -8.78 -3.64 10.44
CA ALA A 86 -9.57 -4.85 10.67
C ALA A 86 -10.64 -5.08 9.57
N VAL A 87 -10.85 -4.10 8.71
CA VAL A 87 -11.85 -4.15 7.64
C VAL A 87 -11.26 -4.85 6.42
N SER A 88 -11.98 -5.85 5.90
CA SER A 88 -11.56 -6.56 4.70
C SER A 88 -12.00 -5.83 3.43
N MET A 89 -11.13 -5.81 2.42
CA MET A 89 -11.48 -5.35 1.06
C MET A 89 -12.47 -6.28 0.35
N GLU A 90 -12.75 -7.46 0.90
CA GLU A 90 -13.78 -8.37 0.38
C GLU A 90 -15.20 -7.87 0.66
N ASP A 91 -15.36 -6.95 1.62
CA ASP A 91 -16.57 -6.17 1.83
C ASP A 91 -16.37 -4.76 1.27
N PRO A 92 -16.71 -4.52 0.00
CA PRO A 92 -16.38 -3.26 -0.67
C PRO A 92 -17.14 -2.06 -0.10
N ASP A 93 -18.34 -2.23 0.40
CA ASP A 93 -19.14 -1.13 0.96
C ASP A 93 -18.56 -0.70 2.31
N LEU A 94 -18.25 -1.66 3.16
CA LEU A 94 -17.64 -1.40 4.46
C LEU A 94 -16.23 -0.78 4.32
N PHE A 95 -15.43 -1.30 3.40
CA PHE A 95 -14.08 -0.79 3.15
C PHE A 95 -14.12 0.64 2.57
N ALA A 96 -14.99 0.91 1.60
CA ALA A 96 -15.15 2.25 1.04
C ALA A 96 -15.59 3.27 2.10
N GLY A 97 -16.54 2.90 2.97
CA GLY A 97 -16.95 3.73 4.10
C GLY A 97 -15.83 3.98 5.11
N PHE A 98 -15.01 2.97 5.39
CA PHE A 98 -13.82 3.10 6.22
C PHE A 98 -12.81 4.11 5.65
N ILE A 99 -12.48 3.99 4.36
CA ILE A 99 -11.58 4.91 3.66
C ILE A 99 -12.12 6.35 3.66
N ALA A 100 -13.41 6.53 3.38
CA ALA A 100 -14.06 7.84 3.43
C ALA A 100 -14.00 8.46 4.83
N GLY A 101 -14.20 7.66 5.87
CA GLY A 101 -14.11 8.07 7.28
C GLY A 101 -12.72 8.55 7.71
N LEU A 102 -11.67 8.10 7.03
CA LEU A 102 -10.30 8.56 7.26
C LEU A 102 -9.96 9.89 6.55
N GLY A 103 -10.87 10.43 5.74
CA GLY A 103 -10.61 11.66 4.97
C GLY A 103 -9.60 11.46 3.83
N ILE A 104 -9.60 10.29 3.22
CA ILE A 104 -8.70 9.93 2.11
C ILE A 104 -9.23 10.51 0.80
N ASP A 105 -8.35 11.13 0.02
CA ASP A 105 -8.67 11.69 -1.31
C ASP A 105 -8.37 10.72 -2.44
N ALA A 106 -7.38 9.84 -2.25
CA ALA A 106 -6.98 8.87 -3.26
C ALA A 106 -6.41 7.59 -2.64
N VAL A 107 -6.73 6.47 -3.26
CA VAL A 107 -6.19 5.15 -2.92
C VAL A 107 -5.19 4.73 -4.00
N PHE A 108 -4.00 4.33 -3.57
CA PHE A 108 -2.95 3.81 -4.42
C PHE A 108 -2.83 2.29 -4.25
N ILE A 109 -2.75 1.58 -5.36
CA ILE A 109 -2.66 0.12 -5.37
C ILE A 109 -1.73 -0.34 -6.49
N GLY A 110 -1.13 -1.52 -6.35
CA GLY A 110 -0.33 -2.11 -7.42
C GLY A 110 -1.14 -2.42 -8.67
N ALA A 111 -0.59 -2.20 -9.85
CA ALA A 111 -1.29 -2.36 -11.13
C ALA A 111 -1.75 -3.79 -11.40
N ASP A 112 -1.13 -4.80 -10.84
CA ASP A 112 -1.53 -6.21 -10.93
C ASP A 112 -2.88 -6.53 -10.26
N TRP A 113 -3.44 -5.61 -9.47
CA TRP A 113 -4.77 -5.74 -8.87
C TRP A 113 -5.90 -5.16 -9.72
N GLU A 114 -5.59 -4.40 -10.78
CA GLU A 114 -6.56 -3.61 -11.55
C GLU A 114 -7.71 -4.45 -12.10
N ASP A 115 -7.39 -5.60 -12.70
CA ASP A 115 -8.37 -6.47 -13.36
C ASP A 115 -8.92 -7.58 -12.44
N THR A 116 -8.71 -7.47 -11.14
CA THR A 116 -9.22 -8.47 -10.19
C THR A 116 -10.69 -8.23 -9.84
N PRO A 117 -11.47 -9.31 -9.53
CA PRO A 117 -12.86 -9.18 -9.11
C PRO A 117 -13.05 -8.27 -7.88
N ARG A 118 -12.11 -8.28 -6.96
CA ARG A 118 -12.09 -7.40 -5.79
C ARG A 118 -12.14 -5.93 -6.20
N TRP A 119 -11.22 -5.51 -7.05
CA TRP A 119 -11.12 -4.10 -7.46
C TRP A 119 -12.19 -3.68 -8.44
N SER A 120 -12.74 -4.60 -9.24
CA SER A 120 -13.93 -4.35 -10.07
C SER A 120 -15.14 -3.95 -9.22
N ARG A 121 -15.25 -4.48 -8.00
CA ARG A 121 -16.33 -4.12 -7.05
C ARG A 121 -16.00 -2.88 -6.21
N LEU A 122 -14.75 -2.74 -5.77
CA LEU A 122 -14.33 -1.70 -4.82
C LEU A 122 -14.16 -0.34 -5.50
N ARG A 123 -13.54 -0.30 -6.68
CA ARG A 123 -13.25 0.94 -7.41
C ARG A 123 -14.49 1.84 -7.61
N PRO A 124 -15.63 1.33 -8.15
CA PRO A 124 -16.80 2.18 -8.36
C PRO A 124 -17.34 2.79 -7.06
N ARG A 125 -17.22 2.09 -5.94
CA ARG A 125 -17.67 2.57 -4.62
C ARG A 125 -16.81 3.71 -4.10
N LEU A 126 -15.51 3.59 -4.24
CA LEU A 126 -14.57 4.66 -3.88
C LEU A 126 -14.77 5.89 -4.76
N GLU A 127 -14.87 5.71 -6.07
CA GLU A 127 -15.09 6.80 -7.03
C GLU A 127 -16.43 7.51 -6.81
N ALA A 128 -17.48 6.79 -6.43
CA ALA A 128 -18.78 7.37 -6.06
C ALA A 128 -18.70 8.28 -4.83
N LEU A 129 -17.71 8.07 -3.96
CA LEU A 129 -17.43 8.91 -2.78
C LEU A 129 -16.43 10.04 -3.08
N GLY A 130 -16.05 10.21 -4.36
CA GLY A 130 -15.08 11.22 -4.79
C GLY A 130 -13.63 10.85 -4.49
N ILE A 131 -13.35 9.59 -4.18
CA ILE A 131 -12.02 9.08 -3.86
C ILE A 131 -11.37 8.55 -5.15
N GLY A 132 -10.22 9.09 -5.53
CA GLY A 132 -9.46 8.63 -6.69
C GLY A 132 -8.88 7.23 -6.45
N VAL A 133 -8.80 6.43 -7.51
CA VAL A 133 -8.14 5.11 -7.48
C VAL A 133 -7.03 5.11 -8.49
N ILE A 134 -5.79 4.92 -8.05
CA ILE A 134 -4.59 4.99 -8.86
C ILE A 134 -3.85 3.66 -8.78
N PHE A 135 -3.67 3.03 -9.94
CA PHE A 135 -2.87 1.81 -10.07
C PHE A 135 -1.42 2.18 -10.38
N LEU A 136 -0.50 1.71 -9.53
CA LEU A 136 0.92 2.00 -9.65
C LEU A 136 1.66 0.84 -10.32
N PRO A 137 2.66 1.12 -11.17
CA PRO A 137 3.45 0.09 -11.80
C PRO A 137 4.20 -0.75 -10.76
N ARG A 138 4.30 -2.06 -11.00
CA ARG A 138 5.01 -3.00 -10.14
C ARG A 138 6.52 -2.91 -10.34
N THR A 139 7.29 -3.10 -9.26
CA THR A 139 8.72 -3.38 -9.37
C THR A 139 8.94 -4.80 -9.85
N GLU A 140 9.57 -4.96 -11.01
CA GLU A 140 9.89 -6.25 -11.60
C GLU A 140 10.97 -6.99 -10.81
N GLY A 141 10.92 -8.33 -10.85
CA GLY A 141 11.96 -9.21 -10.31
C GLY A 141 11.97 -9.36 -8.79
N ILE A 142 11.06 -8.72 -8.05
CA ILE A 142 10.94 -8.85 -6.60
C ILE A 142 9.49 -8.96 -6.14
N SER A 143 9.21 -9.93 -5.27
CA SER A 143 7.95 -10.07 -4.55
C SER A 143 8.16 -10.93 -3.31
N SER A 144 7.24 -10.83 -2.33
CA SER A 144 7.29 -11.71 -1.15
C SER A 144 7.17 -13.20 -1.52
N SER A 145 6.42 -13.51 -2.58
CA SER A 145 6.32 -14.88 -3.09
C SER A 145 7.64 -15.39 -3.66
N LEU A 146 8.39 -14.56 -4.40
CA LEU A 146 9.72 -14.89 -4.88
C LEU A 146 10.73 -15.07 -3.75
N LEU A 147 10.68 -14.22 -2.73
CA LEU A 147 11.54 -14.34 -1.55
C LEU A 147 11.28 -15.64 -0.79
N ARG A 148 10.00 -16.01 -0.62
CA ARG A 148 9.64 -17.31 0.01
C ARG A 148 10.13 -18.50 -0.79
N ALA A 149 10.00 -18.45 -2.12
CA ALA A 149 10.51 -19.51 -3.00
C ALA A 149 12.02 -19.68 -2.91
N ARG A 150 12.77 -18.55 -2.81
CA ARG A 150 14.23 -18.57 -2.66
C ARG A 150 14.68 -19.08 -1.30
N SER A 151 13.97 -18.79 -0.21
CA SER A 151 14.32 -19.27 1.13
C SER A 151 13.98 -20.73 1.37
N GLY A 152 13.11 -21.35 0.56
CA GLY A 152 12.82 -22.79 0.59
C GLY A 152 13.83 -23.65 -0.19
N GLY A 153 14.71 -23.05 -0.99
CA GLY A 153 15.84 -23.73 -1.63
C GLY A 153 17.06 -23.74 -0.72
N ALA A 154 17.70 -24.90 -0.54
CA ALA A 154 18.96 -24.98 0.19
C ALA A 154 19.98 -24.02 -0.46
N VAL A 155 20.39 -23.01 0.29
CA VAL A 155 21.53 -22.20 -0.08
C VAL A 155 22.76 -23.05 0.20
N GLU A 156 23.30 -23.70 -0.83
CA GLU A 156 24.67 -24.22 -0.75
C GLU A 156 25.60 -23.01 -0.60
N VAL A 157 26.13 -22.84 0.58
CA VAL A 157 27.24 -21.90 0.80
C VAL A 157 28.49 -22.57 0.18
N PRO A 158 29.09 -22.02 -0.87
CA PRO A 158 30.33 -22.58 -1.39
C PRO A 158 31.43 -22.53 -0.32
N PRO A 159 32.33 -23.54 -0.34
CA PRO A 159 33.41 -23.67 0.65
C PRO A 159 34.38 -22.49 0.64
#